data_43b2f13a41814c25708ae8cc89015e8e
#
_entry.id   43b2f13a41814c25708ae8cc89015e8e
#
_cell.length_a   1.000
_cell.length_b   1.000
_cell.length_c   1.000
_cell.angle_alpha   90.00
_cell.angle_beta   90.00
_cell.angle_gamma   90.00
#
_symmetry.space_group_name_H-M   'P 1'
#
loop_
_entity.id
_entity.type
_entity.pdbx_description
1 polymer ?
#
loop_
_entity_poly.entity_id
_entity_poly.type
_entity_poly.pdbx_seq_one_letter_code
_entity_poly.pdbx_strand_id
1 'polypeptide(L)'
;MKRILHSQVIPLEDVPLEDSQRTDGSRGLDVLVVDDELIIADTLAMILSRSGYRAGAAYDGSSAMQLARLHRPGLVITDVVMPGMTGIELALALETTVPECKVLLFSGQATTIDLLWKAREMGRDFTILSKPIHPADMIRRVSEYIQPAMHDSYATVN
;
A
#
# COMPACT_ATOMS: atom_id res chain seq x y z
N MET A 1 28.94 -16.66 -13.51
CA MET A 1 28.21 -15.39 -13.74
C MET A 1 26.93 -15.44 -12.92
N LYS A 2 26.86 -14.67 -11.85
CA LYS A 2 25.65 -14.57 -11.03
C LYS A 2 24.66 -13.64 -11.73
N ARG A 3 23.53 -14.17 -12.21
CA ARG A 3 22.42 -13.36 -12.65
C ARG A 3 21.81 -12.67 -11.41
N ILE A 4 21.97 -11.37 -11.35
CA ILE A 4 21.24 -10.54 -10.39
C ILE A 4 19.81 -10.51 -10.92
N LEU A 5 18.92 -11.25 -10.25
CA LEU A 5 17.48 -11.12 -10.46
C LEU A 5 17.10 -9.74 -9.92
N HIS A 6 16.89 -8.80 -10.82
CA HIS A 6 16.25 -7.54 -10.49
C HIS A 6 14.84 -7.88 -10.00
N SER A 7 14.61 -7.65 -8.71
CA SER A 7 13.27 -7.59 -8.16
C SER A 7 12.61 -6.36 -8.79
N GLN A 8 11.90 -6.60 -9.89
CA GLN A 8 11.15 -5.55 -10.56
C GLN A 8 9.97 -5.19 -9.69
N VAL A 9 9.94 -3.94 -9.23
CA VAL A 9 8.67 -3.26 -8.96
C VAL A 9 7.96 -3.28 -10.31
N ILE A 10 6.87 -4.02 -10.42
CA ILE A 10 6.11 -4.12 -11.66
C ILE A 10 5.52 -2.74 -11.90
N PRO A 11 5.87 -2.03 -12.99
CA PRO A 11 5.13 -0.84 -13.37
C PRO A 11 3.68 -1.24 -13.56
N LEU A 12 2.77 -0.50 -12.97
CA LEU A 12 1.33 -0.81 -12.98
C LEU A 12 0.71 -0.80 -14.38
N GLU A 13 1.46 -0.30 -15.38
CA GLU A 13 1.09 -0.32 -16.79
C GLU A 13 1.22 -1.72 -17.44
N ASP A 14 2.02 -2.59 -16.84
CA ASP A 14 2.30 -3.94 -17.37
C ASP A 14 1.52 -5.06 -16.65
N VAL A 15 0.57 -4.71 -15.77
CA VAL A 15 -0.30 -5.72 -15.17
C VAL A 15 -1.33 -6.13 -16.22
N PRO A 16 -1.31 -7.38 -16.71
CA PRO A 16 -2.26 -7.82 -17.72
C PRO A 16 -3.71 -7.67 -17.22
N LEU A 17 -4.55 -6.99 -17.98
CA LEU A 17 -5.99 -6.86 -17.73
C LEU A 17 -6.76 -8.17 -17.93
N GLU A 18 -6.06 -9.28 -18.14
CA GLU A 18 -6.69 -10.57 -18.35
C GLU A 18 -6.86 -11.34 -17.06
N ASP A 19 -7.92 -11.06 -16.33
CA ASP A 19 -8.38 -12.07 -15.38
C ASP A 19 -9.88 -12.05 -15.08
N SER A 20 -10.67 -12.35 -16.10
CA SER A 20 -12.09 -12.67 -15.91
C SER A 20 -12.33 -14.09 -15.36
N GLN A 21 -11.30 -14.85 -15.02
CA GLN A 21 -11.42 -16.26 -14.65
C GLN A 21 -10.53 -16.76 -13.51
N ARG A 22 -10.02 -15.88 -12.61
CA ARG A 22 -9.41 -16.39 -11.39
C ARG A 22 -10.44 -16.48 -10.28
N THR A 23 -11.04 -17.63 -10.15
CA THR A 23 -11.93 -18.03 -9.04
C THR A 23 -11.14 -18.35 -7.76
N ASP A 24 -9.88 -17.99 -7.70
CA ASP A 24 -9.08 -18.04 -6.50
C ASP A 24 -9.00 -16.61 -5.94
N GLY A 25 -9.43 -16.41 -4.71
CA GLY A 25 -9.53 -15.11 -4.03
C GLY A 25 -8.21 -14.31 -3.91
N SER A 26 -7.35 -14.38 -4.92
CA SER A 26 -6.10 -13.66 -4.98
C SER A 26 -6.36 -12.22 -5.39
N ARG A 27 -6.34 -11.33 -4.42
CA ARG A 27 -6.33 -9.88 -4.62
C ARG A 27 -5.14 -9.51 -5.50
N GLY A 28 -5.33 -8.55 -6.41
CA GLY A 28 -4.26 -8.10 -7.32
C GLY A 28 -3.05 -7.51 -6.61
N LEU A 29 -3.26 -6.81 -5.50
CA LEU A 29 -2.22 -6.27 -4.61
C LEU A 29 -2.51 -6.62 -3.15
N ASP A 30 -1.47 -6.83 -2.36
CA ASP A 30 -1.58 -6.92 -0.91
C ASP A 30 -1.49 -5.53 -0.28
N VAL A 31 -0.54 -4.71 -0.76
CA VAL A 31 -0.26 -3.36 -0.26
C VAL A 31 -0.15 -2.37 -1.41
N LEU A 32 -0.79 -1.23 -1.27
CA LEU A 32 -0.58 -0.06 -2.12
C LEU A 32 0.08 1.05 -1.29
N VAL A 33 1.24 1.52 -1.73
CA VAL A 33 1.94 2.65 -1.11
C VAL A 33 1.66 3.93 -1.90
N VAL A 34 1.25 4.98 -1.23
CA VAL A 34 0.87 6.26 -1.85
C VAL A 34 1.69 7.40 -1.24
N ASP A 35 2.49 8.03 -2.06
CA ASP A 35 3.30 9.19 -1.69
C ASP A 35 3.59 10.03 -2.94
N ASP A 36 3.47 11.34 -2.87
CA ASP A 36 3.76 12.23 -4.01
C ASP A 36 5.27 12.32 -4.30
N GLU A 37 6.11 11.94 -3.34
CA GLU A 37 7.53 11.71 -3.58
C GLU A 37 7.76 10.30 -4.15
N LEU A 38 8.00 10.22 -5.46
CA LEU A 38 8.14 8.96 -6.19
C LEU A 38 9.16 8.02 -5.55
N ILE A 39 10.31 8.57 -5.15
CA ILE A 39 11.39 7.79 -4.53
C ILE A 39 10.92 7.13 -3.24
N ILE A 40 10.13 7.81 -2.44
CA ILE A 40 9.58 7.25 -1.19
C ILE A 40 8.59 6.13 -1.50
N ALA A 41 7.60 6.38 -2.35
CA ALA A 41 6.61 5.39 -2.72
C ALA A 41 7.25 4.12 -3.31
N ASP A 42 8.14 4.29 -4.28
CA ASP A 42 8.82 3.17 -4.94
C ASP A 42 9.74 2.39 -4.00
N THR A 43 10.48 3.09 -3.14
CA THR A 43 11.38 2.44 -2.17
C THR A 43 10.59 1.60 -1.16
N LEU A 44 9.51 2.12 -0.62
CA LEU A 44 8.67 1.39 0.32
C LEU A 44 7.98 0.20 -0.35
N ALA A 45 7.45 0.37 -1.55
CA ALA A 45 6.86 -0.72 -2.32
C ALA A 45 7.89 -1.82 -2.61
N MET A 46 9.14 -1.44 -2.96
CA MET A 46 10.23 -2.40 -3.18
C MET A 46 10.60 -3.17 -1.91
N ILE A 47 10.70 -2.49 -0.77
CA ILE A 47 10.98 -3.13 0.53
C ILE A 47 9.91 -4.16 0.86
N LEU A 48 8.64 -3.80 0.70
CA LEU A 48 7.52 -4.70 0.95
C LEU A 48 7.48 -5.88 -0.03
N SER A 49 7.76 -5.63 -1.30
CA SER A 49 7.86 -6.70 -2.32
C SER A 49 8.95 -7.71 -1.98
N ARG A 50 10.10 -7.25 -1.51
CA ARG A 50 11.19 -8.14 -1.07
C ARG A 50 10.84 -8.93 0.19
N SER A 51 9.86 -8.47 0.95
CA SER A 51 9.36 -9.13 2.16
C SER A 51 8.19 -10.08 1.89
N GLY A 52 7.85 -10.32 0.61
CA GLY A 52 6.86 -11.30 0.20
C GLY A 52 5.46 -10.75 -0.06
N TYR A 53 5.26 -9.44 0.01
CA TYR A 53 3.99 -8.80 -0.32
C TYR A 53 3.92 -8.46 -1.82
N ARG A 54 2.74 -8.56 -2.42
CA ARG A 54 2.48 -7.94 -3.72
C ARG A 54 2.21 -6.47 -3.49
N ALA A 55 3.24 -5.65 -3.64
CA ALA A 55 3.18 -4.22 -3.35
C ALA A 55 3.25 -3.39 -4.63
N GLY A 56 2.44 -2.35 -4.70
CA GLY A 56 2.47 -1.35 -5.76
C GLY A 56 2.62 0.06 -5.19
N ALA A 57 2.92 1.01 -6.05
CA ALA A 57 3.05 2.42 -5.71
C ALA A 57 2.08 3.29 -6.51
N ALA A 58 1.57 4.35 -5.88
CA ALA A 58 0.84 5.44 -6.51
C ALA A 58 1.39 6.78 -6.01
N TYR A 59 1.26 7.82 -6.81
CA TYR A 59 1.92 9.09 -6.54
C TYR A 59 0.95 10.24 -6.28
N ASP A 60 -0.33 9.95 -6.27
CA ASP A 60 -1.41 10.86 -5.91
C ASP A 60 -2.68 10.11 -5.49
N GLY A 61 -3.60 10.81 -4.84
CA GLY A 61 -4.81 10.18 -4.31
C GLY A 61 -5.76 9.68 -5.40
N SER A 62 -5.84 10.35 -6.54
CA SER A 62 -6.72 9.96 -7.65
C SER A 62 -6.26 8.63 -8.28
N SER A 63 -4.97 8.53 -8.60
CA SER A 63 -4.36 7.29 -9.10
C SER A 63 -4.47 6.16 -8.08
N ALA A 64 -4.27 6.45 -6.80
CA ALA A 64 -4.42 5.49 -5.72
C ALA A 64 -5.85 4.92 -5.65
N MET A 65 -6.87 5.77 -5.80
CA MET A 65 -8.27 5.33 -5.85
C MET A 65 -8.56 4.40 -7.01
N GLN A 66 -8.04 4.72 -8.20
CA GLN A 66 -8.21 3.87 -9.39
C GLN A 66 -7.57 2.50 -9.18
N LEU A 67 -6.34 2.48 -8.68
CA LEU A 67 -5.60 1.25 -8.41
C LEU A 67 -6.25 0.42 -7.29
N ALA A 68 -6.74 1.06 -6.25
CA ALA A 68 -7.43 0.38 -5.17
C ALA A 68 -8.74 -0.27 -5.62
N ARG A 69 -9.50 0.38 -6.49
CA ARG A 69 -10.71 -0.20 -7.10
C ARG A 69 -10.40 -1.42 -7.96
N LEU A 70 -9.32 -1.34 -8.73
CA LEU A 70 -8.93 -2.38 -9.68
C LEU A 70 -8.29 -3.58 -8.97
N HIS A 71 -7.35 -3.33 -8.07
CA HIS A 71 -6.50 -4.36 -7.47
C HIS A 71 -6.93 -4.77 -6.06
N ARG A 72 -7.87 -4.06 -5.45
CA ARG A 72 -8.46 -4.36 -4.13
C ARG A 72 -7.42 -4.71 -3.07
N PRO A 73 -6.44 -3.84 -2.77
CA PRO A 73 -5.39 -4.12 -1.79
C PRO A 73 -5.99 -4.37 -0.40
N GLY A 74 -5.32 -5.21 0.38
CA GLY A 74 -5.68 -5.42 1.78
C GLY A 74 -5.28 -4.25 2.67
N LEU A 75 -4.25 -3.51 2.27
CA LEU A 75 -3.72 -2.36 2.99
C LEU A 75 -3.31 -1.25 2.02
N VAL A 76 -3.66 -0.02 2.34
CA VAL A 76 -3.09 1.20 1.74
C VAL A 76 -2.25 1.91 2.78
N ILE A 77 -1.00 2.20 2.44
CA ILE A 77 -0.11 3.07 3.23
C ILE A 77 -0.03 4.39 2.47
N THR A 78 -0.47 5.48 3.06
CA THR A 78 -0.51 6.77 2.37
C THR A 78 0.13 7.89 3.17
N ASP A 79 0.93 8.73 2.50
CA ASP A 79 1.30 10.03 3.04
C ASP A 79 0.03 10.84 3.33
N VAL A 80 0.07 11.64 4.38
CA VAL A 80 -1.06 12.49 4.78
C VAL A 80 -1.12 13.74 3.93
N VAL A 81 0.00 14.42 3.75
CA VAL A 81 0.08 15.71 3.05
C VAL A 81 0.54 15.49 1.62
N MET A 82 -0.41 15.51 0.69
CA MET A 82 -0.16 15.40 -0.74
C MET A 82 -0.91 16.52 -1.49
N PRO A 83 -0.40 16.98 -2.63
CA PRO A 83 -1.13 17.91 -3.50
C PRO A 83 -2.47 17.31 -3.95
N GLY A 84 -3.51 18.12 -4.01
CA GLY A 84 -4.85 17.66 -4.36
C GLY A 84 -5.52 16.89 -3.23
N MET A 85 -5.74 15.60 -3.41
CA MET A 85 -6.35 14.74 -2.40
C MET A 85 -5.33 14.42 -1.29
N THR A 86 -5.67 14.72 -0.05
CA THR A 86 -4.88 14.33 1.12
C THR A 86 -5.00 12.84 1.40
N GLY A 87 -4.06 12.28 2.18
CA GLY A 87 -4.12 10.88 2.61
C GLY A 87 -5.35 10.57 3.48
N ILE A 88 -5.85 11.54 4.24
CA ILE A 88 -7.08 11.40 5.02
C ILE A 88 -8.31 11.36 4.12
N GLU A 89 -8.40 12.24 3.13
CA GLU A 89 -9.48 12.21 2.14
C GLU A 89 -9.47 10.90 1.35
N LEU A 90 -8.30 10.40 0.98
CA LEU A 90 -8.14 9.09 0.38
C LEU A 90 -8.66 7.97 1.30
N ALA A 91 -8.29 7.99 2.57
CA ALA A 91 -8.73 6.99 3.55
C ALA A 91 -10.25 6.97 3.69
N LEU A 92 -10.89 8.14 3.79
CA LEU A 92 -12.34 8.28 3.85
C LEU A 92 -13.04 7.77 2.59
N ALA A 93 -12.48 8.07 1.41
CA ALA A 93 -13.00 7.57 0.15
C ALA A 93 -12.89 6.04 0.01
N LEU A 94 -11.81 5.46 0.51
CA LEU A 94 -11.60 4.00 0.51
C LEU A 94 -12.59 3.26 1.42
N GLU A 95 -12.99 3.85 2.55
CA GLU A 95 -13.99 3.24 3.44
C GLU A 95 -15.32 2.92 2.72
N THR A 96 -15.69 3.72 1.74
CA THR A 96 -16.94 3.54 0.98
C THR A 96 -16.75 2.70 -0.29
N THR A 97 -15.58 2.78 -0.92
CA THR A 97 -15.32 2.16 -2.24
C THR A 97 -14.63 0.80 -2.16
N VAL A 98 -13.79 0.61 -1.15
CA VAL A 98 -13.06 -0.65 -0.88
C VAL A 98 -13.08 -0.90 0.62
N PRO A 99 -14.23 -1.20 1.22
CA PRO A 99 -14.41 -1.24 2.68
C PRO A 99 -13.57 -2.31 3.38
N GLU A 100 -13.14 -3.34 2.69
CA GLU A 100 -12.22 -4.35 3.22
C GLU A 100 -10.76 -3.88 3.30
N CYS A 101 -10.41 -2.78 2.63
CA CYS A 101 -9.07 -2.22 2.65
C CYS A 101 -8.82 -1.47 3.95
N LYS A 102 -7.73 -1.80 4.63
CA LYS A 102 -7.25 -1.05 5.80
C LYS A 102 -6.36 0.10 5.34
N VAL A 103 -6.30 1.15 6.13
CA VAL A 103 -5.47 2.33 5.83
C VAL A 103 -4.52 2.62 6.97
N LEU A 104 -3.27 2.86 6.61
CA LEU A 104 -2.20 3.26 7.50
C LEU A 104 -1.64 4.59 7.01
N LEU A 105 -1.71 5.63 7.83
CA LEU A 105 -1.18 6.93 7.47
C LEU A 105 0.31 7.00 7.79
N PHE A 106 1.07 7.64 6.91
CA PHE A 106 2.51 7.78 7.02
C PHE A 106 2.89 9.27 6.91
N SER A 107 3.43 9.86 7.96
CA SER A 107 3.65 11.30 7.97
C SER A 107 4.83 11.74 8.82
N GLY A 108 5.53 12.77 8.34
CA GLY A 108 6.61 13.44 9.05
C GLY A 108 6.34 14.92 9.38
N GLN A 109 5.13 15.41 9.07
CA GLN A 109 4.84 16.83 9.18
C GLN A 109 3.96 17.17 10.38
N ALA A 110 4.26 18.31 11.05
CA ALA A 110 3.47 18.80 12.17
C ALA A 110 2.01 19.15 11.81
N THR A 111 1.78 19.60 10.56
CA THR A 111 0.43 19.90 10.02
C THR A 111 -0.50 18.69 9.98
N THR A 112 0.03 17.49 10.08
CA THR A 112 -0.75 16.26 10.20
C THR A 112 -1.66 16.26 11.43
N ILE A 113 -1.26 16.91 12.51
CA ILE A 113 -2.02 16.98 13.76
C ILE A 113 -3.38 17.62 13.53
N ASP A 114 -3.44 18.75 12.82
CA ASP A 114 -4.69 19.46 12.55
C ASP A 114 -5.64 18.62 11.69
N LEU A 115 -5.11 17.91 10.70
CA LEU A 115 -5.90 17.03 9.84
C LEU A 115 -6.46 15.85 10.61
N LEU A 116 -5.70 15.31 11.56
CA LEU A 116 -6.16 14.23 12.42
C LEU A 116 -7.23 14.68 13.41
N TRP A 117 -7.11 15.87 13.96
CA TRP A 117 -8.14 16.43 14.80
C TRP A 117 -9.47 16.56 14.05
N LYS A 118 -9.43 17.05 12.82
CA LYS A 118 -10.62 17.14 11.97
C LYS A 118 -11.23 15.76 11.69
N ALA A 119 -10.41 14.75 11.40
CA ALA A 119 -10.89 13.40 11.18
C ALA A 119 -11.53 12.81 12.46
N ARG A 120 -10.93 13.06 13.60
CA ARG A 120 -11.46 12.62 14.90
C ARG A 120 -12.79 13.30 15.25
N GLU A 121 -12.95 14.60 14.95
CA GLU A 121 -14.23 15.31 15.08
C GLU A 121 -15.34 14.66 14.21
N MET A 122 -14.97 14.05 13.09
CA MET A 122 -15.85 13.28 12.22
C MET A 122 -16.07 11.83 12.70
N GLY A 123 -15.57 11.47 13.88
CA GLY A 123 -15.67 10.11 14.43
C GLY A 123 -14.70 9.11 13.81
N ARG A 124 -13.61 9.58 13.19
CA ARG A 124 -12.60 8.73 12.54
C ARG A 124 -11.28 8.78 13.29
N ASP A 125 -10.76 7.61 13.62
CA ASP A 125 -9.46 7.45 14.27
C ASP A 125 -8.54 6.64 13.35
N PHE A 126 -7.44 7.28 12.93
CA PHE A 126 -6.48 6.68 12.01
C PHE A 126 -5.18 6.32 12.73
N THR A 127 -4.63 5.18 12.35
CA THR A 127 -3.28 4.80 12.78
C THR A 127 -2.23 5.51 11.93
N ILE A 128 -1.25 6.11 12.60
CA ILE A 128 -0.18 6.86 11.96
C ILE A 128 1.16 6.22 12.23
N LEU A 129 1.98 6.15 11.18
CA LEU A 129 3.41 5.92 11.28
C LEU A 129 4.17 7.22 11.06
N SER A 130 5.15 7.47 11.90
CA SER A 130 6.02 8.65 11.77
C SER A 130 7.15 8.40 10.77
N LYS A 131 7.40 9.39 9.91
CA LYS A 131 8.61 9.44 9.05
C LYS A 131 9.78 10.04 9.86
N PRO A 132 11.01 9.55 9.68
CA PRO A 132 11.41 8.35 8.95
C PRO A 132 11.09 7.07 9.74
N ILE A 133 10.87 5.96 9.03
CA ILE A 133 10.68 4.65 9.66
C ILE A 133 11.75 3.68 9.17
N HIS A 134 12.27 2.87 10.09
CA HIS A 134 13.21 1.81 9.71
C HIS A 134 12.47 0.71 8.93
N PRO A 135 13.07 0.15 7.85
CA PRO A 135 12.42 -0.88 7.04
C PRO A 135 11.85 -2.06 7.82
N ALA A 136 12.59 -2.55 8.83
CA ALA A 136 12.12 -3.64 9.68
C ALA A 136 10.85 -3.28 10.49
N ASP A 137 10.75 -2.02 10.96
CA ASP A 137 9.57 -1.55 11.68
C ASP A 137 8.37 -1.39 10.75
N MET A 138 8.60 -0.93 9.51
CA MET A 138 7.56 -0.86 8.49
C MET A 138 6.99 -2.26 8.18
N ILE A 139 7.85 -3.23 7.93
CA ILE A 139 7.45 -4.62 7.64
C ILE A 139 6.67 -5.19 8.83
N ARG A 140 7.16 -5.00 10.05
CA ARG A 140 6.47 -5.45 11.26
C ARG A 140 5.08 -4.82 11.38
N ARG A 141 4.95 -3.52 11.15
CA ARG A 141 3.65 -2.84 11.19
C ARG A 141 2.70 -3.34 10.12
N VAL A 142 3.17 -3.53 8.90
CA VAL A 142 2.37 -4.09 7.82
C VAL A 142 1.87 -5.49 8.17
N SER A 143 2.71 -6.32 8.78
CA SER A 143 2.34 -7.68 9.19
C SER A 143 1.24 -7.74 10.27
N GLU A 144 1.03 -6.67 11.02
CA GLU A 144 -0.08 -6.55 11.98
C GLU A 144 -1.45 -6.39 11.27
N TYR A 145 -1.45 -5.93 10.02
CA TYR A 145 -2.66 -5.71 9.22
C TYR A 145 -2.94 -6.82 8.22
N ILE A 146 -1.90 -7.30 7.56
CA ILE A 146 -1.97 -8.32 6.52
C ILE A 146 -0.78 -9.26 6.61
N GLN A 147 -0.99 -10.51 6.20
CA GLN A 147 0.09 -11.49 6.07
C GLN A 147 0.59 -11.52 4.60
N PRO A 148 1.91 -11.72 4.36
CA PRO A 148 2.39 -11.94 3.01
C PRO A 148 1.72 -13.19 2.44
N ALA A 149 1.42 -13.14 1.12
CA ALA A 149 0.96 -14.32 0.43
C ALA A 149 2.04 -15.40 0.57
N MET A 150 1.70 -16.53 1.20
CA MET A 150 2.59 -17.68 1.23
C MET A 150 2.74 -18.18 -0.21
N HIS A 151 3.88 -17.88 -0.83
CA HIS A 151 4.26 -18.65 -2.00
C HIS A 151 4.56 -20.06 -1.50
N ASP A 152 3.76 -21.01 -1.89
CA ASP A 152 4.05 -22.44 -1.79
C ASP A 152 5.30 -22.73 -2.63
N SER A 153 6.48 -22.38 -2.08
CA SER A 153 7.79 -22.69 -2.65
C SER A 153 8.40 -23.92 -2.02
N TYR A 154 7.58 -24.83 -1.51
CA TYR A 154 8.03 -26.15 -1.10
C TYR A 154 7.18 -27.24 -1.74
N ALA A 155 7.21 -27.29 -3.07
CA ALA A 155 7.04 -28.57 -3.72
C ALA A 155 8.30 -29.37 -3.39
N THR A 156 8.23 -30.15 -2.34
CA THR A 156 9.25 -31.11 -1.97
C THR A 156 9.43 -32.06 -3.13
N VAL A 157 10.58 -31.99 -3.77
CA VAL A 157 11.04 -33.06 -4.65
C VAL A 157 11.42 -34.20 -3.74
N ASN A 158 10.65 -35.25 -3.76
CA ASN A 158 11.11 -36.60 -3.45
C ASN A 158 11.52 -37.28 -4.74
#